data_93f3f958ada0ad8097cbf077d5105955
#
_entry.id   93f3f958ada0ad8097cbf077d5105955
#
_cell.length_a   1.000
_cell.length_b   1.000
_cell.length_c   1.000
_cell.angle_alpha   90.00
_cell.angle_beta   90.00
_cell.angle_gamma   90.00
#
_symmetry.space_group_name_H-M   'P 1'
#
loop_
_entity.id
_entity.type
_entity.pdbx_description
1 polymer ?
#
loop_
_entity_poly.entity_id
_entity_poly.type
_entity_poly.pdbx_seq_one_letter_code
_entity_poly.pdbx_strand_id
1 'polypeptide(L)'
;MKNFLTFLFITLISFLVMSDSYEDEVRKRLGLLKNIPVVSMPGMEDSQASASDGRTGEAVYNQGCAACHTVGLAGAPMLGNDSQWTDRTTKGLELLTSNAYNGYNAMPAKGMCMDCSETEIERSVQYMLDALTVIE
;
A
#
# COMPACT_ATOMS: atom_id res chain seq x y z
N MET A 1 48.13 -4.48 36.33
CA MET A 1 46.72 -4.90 36.27
C MET A 1 45.73 -3.79 36.67
N LYS A 2 46.01 -2.97 37.66
CA LYS A 2 45.10 -1.87 38.08
C LYS A 2 44.81 -0.84 36.97
N ASN A 3 45.84 -0.46 36.21
CA ASN A 3 45.70 0.57 35.16
C ASN A 3 44.93 0.07 33.91
N PHE A 4 44.92 -1.24 33.67
CA PHE A 4 44.19 -1.82 32.55
C PHE A 4 42.70 -1.83 32.83
N LEU A 5 42.31 -2.09 34.08
CA LEU A 5 40.91 -2.11 34.51
C LEU A 5 40.28 -0.70 34.44
N THR A 6 41.04 0.32 34.80
CA THR A 6 40.60 1.73 34.70
C THR A 6 40.46 2.21 33.27
N PHE A 7 41.32 1.79 32.35
CA PHE A 7 41.20 2.11 30.93
C PHE A 7 39.95 1.42 30.31
N LEU A 8 39.67 0.17 30.67
CA LEU A 8 38.49 -0.55 30.22
C LEU A 8 37.18 0.10 30.70
N PHE A 9 37.19 0.62 31.95
CA PHE A 9 36.03 1.31 32.52
C PHE A 9 35.75 2.66 31.86
N ILE A 10 36.81 3.42 31.51
CA ILE A 10 36.68 4.71 30.83
C ILE A 10 36.17 4.55 29.41
N THR A 11 36.65 3.54 28.69
CA THR A 11 36.12 3.25 27.31
C THR A 11 34.68 2.77 27.31
N LEU A 12 34.26 2.01 28.31
CA LEU A 12 32.86 1.55 28.43
C LEU A 12 31.91 2.73 28.73
N ILE A 13 32.30 3.65 29.61
CA ILE A 13 31.51 4.85 29.93
C ILE A 13 31.39 5.78 28.71
N SER A 14 32.46 5.96 27.92
CA SER A 14 32.41 6.75 26.69
C SER A 14 31.48 6.19 25.63
N PHE A 15 31.29 4.87 25.58
CA PHE A 15 30.37 4.22 24.64
C PHE A 15 28.91 4.38 25.04
N LEU A 16 28.61 4.42 26.35
CA LEU A 16 27.25 4.59 26.86
C LEU A 16 26.74 6.04 26.66
N VAL A 17 27.60 7.04 26.71
CA VAL A 17 27.22 8.44 26.53
C VAL A 17 26.93 8.78 25.07
N MET A 18 27.48 8.04 24.09
CA MET A 18 27.23 8.28 22.68
C MET A 18 25.87 7.76 22.20
N SER A 19 25.26 6.78 22.90
CA SER A 19 23.95 6.24 22.50
C SER A 19 22.79 7.17 22.84
N ASP A 20 22.86 7.91 23.95
CA ASP A 20 21.78 8.80 24.37
C ASP A 20 21.62 10.03 23.46
N SER A 21 22.73 10.54 22.89
CA SER A 21 22.69 11.73 22.03
C SER A 21 22.04 11.46 20.66
N TYR A 22 22.10 10.24 20.17
CA TYR A 22 21.46 9.85 18.89
C TYR A 22 19.96 9.77 19.02
N GLU A 23 19.46 9.18 20.09
CA GLU A 23 18.03 9.05 20.36
C GLU A 23 17.34 10.42 20.50
N ASP A 24 17.98 11.38 21.17
CA ASP A 24 17.44 12.73 21.34
C ASP A 24 17.40 13.52 20.03
N GLU A 25 18.40 13.37 19.16
CA GLU A 25 18.41 13.99 17.83
C GLU A 25 17.28 13.41 16.94
N VAL A 26 17.06 12.09 16.97
CA VAL A 26 15.98 11.42 16.23
C VAL A 26 14.61 11.88 16.75
N ARG A 27 14.41 11.95 18.06
CA ARG A 27 13.16 12.44 18.66
C ARG A 27 12.87 13.89 18.30
N LYS A 28 13.91 14.73 18.28
CA LYS A 28 13.79 16.13 17.88
C LYS A 28 13.35 16.28 16.42
N ARG A 29 13.93 15.48 15.52
CA ARG A 29 13.54 15.46 14.10
C ARG A 29 12.11 14.96 13.90
N LEU A 30 11.72 13.89 14.59
CA LEU A 30 10.34 13.37 14.55
C LEU A 30 9.34 14.33 15.19
N GLY A 31 9.73 15.04 16.26
CA GLY A 31 8.90 16.06 16.90
C GLY A 31 8.65 17.28 16.01
N LEU A 32 9.61 17.66 15.17
CA LEU A 32 9.44 18.72 14.19
C LEU A 32 8.44 18.35 13.09
N LEU A 33 8.34 17.06 12.72
CA LEU A 33 7.38 16.57 11.73
C LEU A 33 5.94 16.61 12.25
N LYS A 34 5.72 16.57 13.56
CA LYS A 34 4.39 16.60 14.17
C LYS A 34 3.68 17.98 14.03
N ASN A 35 4.43 19.04 13.76
CA ASN A 35 3.91 20.41 13.65
C ASN A 35 3.97 20.98 12.23
N ILE A 36 4.13 20.12 11.21
CA ILE A 36 3.98 20.56 9.83
C ILE A 36 2.49 20.79 9.59
N PRO A 37 2.04 22.04 9.32
CA PRO A 37 0.66 22.25 8.93
C PRO A 37 0.42 21.46 7.65
N VAL A 38 -0.54 20.53 7.70
CA VAL A 38 -1.01 19.83 6.52
C VAL A 38 -1.57 20.90 5.58
N VAL A 39 -0.80 21.29 4.59
CA VAL A 39 -1.28 22.13 3.50
C VAL A 39 -2.24 21.25 2.71
N SER A 40 -3.53 21.43 2.94
CA SER A 40 -4.58 20.80 2.14
C SER A 40 -4.40 21.25 0.70
N MET A 41 -3.87 20.38 -0.15
CA MET A 41 -3.89 20.61 -1.58
C MET A 41 -5.35 20.53 -2.04
N PRO A 42 -5.89 21.55 -2.73
CA PRO A 42 -7.24 21.46 -3.28
C PRO A 42 -7.24 20.39 -4.37
N GLY A 43 -7.92 19.28 -4.13
CA GLY A 43 -8.03 18.12 -5.02
C GLY A 43 -7.68 16.76 -4.40
N MET A 44 -7.16 16.71 -3.18
CA MET A 44 -7.10 15.49 -2.38
C MET A 44 -8.26 15.52 -1.39
N GLU A 45 -9.46 15.27 -1.88
CA GLU A 45 -10.59 14.99 -1.00
C GLU A 45 -10.31 13.69 -0.28
N ASP A 46 -10.23 13.86 1.00
CA ASP A 46 -10.06 12.93 2.11
C ASP A 46 -10.85 11.64 1.88
N SER A 47 -10.15 10.57 1.44
CA SER A 47 -10.71 9.23 1.50
C SER A 47 -10.71 8.74 2.95
N GLN A 48 -11.29 9.53 3.87
CA GLN A 48 -11.79 9.01 5.13
C GLN A 48 -13.06 8.21 4.83
N ALA A 49 -12.84 6.97 4.33
CA ALA A 49 -13.90 5.99 4.29
C ALA A 49 -14.45 5.82 5.70
N SER A 50 -15.70 6.20 5.89
CA SER A 50 -16.48 5.87 7.08
C SER A 50 -16.25 4.42 7.45
N ALA A 51 -15.90 4.16 8.71
CA ALA A 51 -15.56 2.85 9.26
C ALA A 51 -16.72 1.81 9.21
N SER A 52 -17.80 2.05 8.49
CA SER A 52 -18.96 1.16 8.32
C SER A 52 -19.11 0.54 6.93
N ASP A 53 -18.33 0.97 5.91
CA ASP A 53 -18.55 0.50 4.54
C ASP A 53 -17.27 0.05 3.79
N GLY A 54 -16.11 0.03 4.44
CA GLY A 54 -14.83 -0.37 3.84
C GLY A 54 -14.27 0.67 2.84
N ARG A 55 -13.13 0.34 2.23
CA ARG A 55 -12.43 1.19 1.25
C ARG A 55 -13.18 1.23 -0.08
N THR A 56 -13.03 2.35 -0.82
CA THR A 56 -13.53 2.46 -2.20
C THR A 56 -12.76 1.53 -3.15
N GLY A 57 -13.37 1.17 -4.28
CA GLY A 57 -12.72 0.36 -5.30
C GLY A 57 -11.42 0.95 -5.81
N GLU A 58 -11.40 2.27 -6.03
CA GLU A 58 -10.19 3.00 -6.42
C GLU A 58 -9.10 2.96 -5.35
N ALA A 59 -9.45 3.15 -4.08
CA ALA A 59 -8.48 3.09 -2.99
C ALA A 59 -7.84 1.70 -2.88
N VAL A 60 -8.63 0.64 -3.01
CA VAL A 60 -8.13 -0.75 -3.02
C VAL A 60 -7.28 -1.02 -4.27
N TYR A 61 -7.71 -0.53 -5.45
CA TYR A 61 -6.92 -0.64 -6.68
C TYR A 61 -5.53 -0.01 -6.50
N ASN A 62 -5.48 1.22 -6.01
CA ASN A 62 -4.22 1.94 -5.79
C ASN A 62 -3.33 1.27 -4.75
N GLN A 63 -3.90 0.63 -3.74
CA GLN A 63 -3.16 -0.06 -2.68
C GLN A 63 -2.54 -1.38 -3.16
N GLY A 64 -3.27 -2.19 -3.94
CA GLY A 64 -2.88 -3.58 -4.18
C GLY A 64 -2.85 -4.05 -5.64
N CYS A 65 -3.50 -3.35 -6.55
CA CYS A 65 -3.72 -3.83 -7.92
C CYS A 65 -2.87 -3.05 -8.94
N ALA A 66 -2.71 -1.74 -8.73
CA ALA A 66 -2.09 -0.82 -9.68
C ALA A 66 -0.67 -1.21 -10.08
N ALA A 67 0.11 -1.79 -9.17
CA ALA A 67 1.49 -2.22 -9.44
C ALA A 67 1.62 -3.13 -10.67
N CYS A 68 0.62 -3.98 -10.89
CA CYS A 68 0.59 -4.90 -12.03
C CYS A 68 -0.35 -4.40 -13.15
N HIS A 69 -1.54 -3.92 -12.78
CA HIS A 69 -2.58 -3.59 -13.75
C HIS A 69 -2.45 -2.21 -14.40
N THR A 70 -1.50 -1.37 -13.97
CA THR A 70 -1.18 -0.12 -14.68
C THR A 70 -0.27 -0.38 -15.87
N VAL A 71 0.70 -1.29 -15.75
CA VAL A 71 1.75 -1.51 -16.75
C VAL A 71 1.70 -2.87 -17.44
N GLY A 72 0.74 -3.73 -17.07
CA GLY A 72 0.61 -5.07 -17.64
C GLY A 72 1.66 -6.07 -17.15
N LEU A 73 2.15 -5.91 -15.91
CA LEU A 73 3.19 -6.78 -15.36
C LEU A 73 2.73 -8.24 -15.34
N ALA A 74 3.61 -9.15 -15.74
CA ALA A 74 3.36 -10.60 -15.80
C ALA A 74 2.09 -11.00 -16.58
N GLY A 75 1.67 -10.19 -17.55
CA GLY A 75 0.48 -10.45 -18.36
C GLY A 75 -0.84 -10.00 -17.70
N ALA A 76 -0.77 -9.18 -16.66
CA ALA A 76 -1.96 -8.56 -16.05
C ALA A 76 -2.68 -7.67 -17.08
N PRO A 77 -4.01 -7.76 -17.23
CA PRO A 77 -4.74 -6.87 -18.11
C PRO A 77 -4.70 -5.44 -17.56
N MET A 78 -4.32 -4.49 -18.39
CA MET A 78 -4.16 -3.08 -17.98
C MET A 78 -5.52 -2.41 -17.78
N LEU A 79 -5.57 -1.50 -16.81
CA LEU A 79 -6.72 -0.65 -16.56
C LEU A 79 -7.08 0.15 -17.83
N GLY A 80 -8.35 0.16 -18.22
CA GLY A 80 -8.84 0.89 -19.39
C GLY A 80 -8.42 0.32 -20.74
N ASN A 81 -7.84 -0.88 -20.80
CA ASN A 81 -7.47 -1.52 -22.07
C ASN A 81 -8.53 -2.53 -22.50
N ASP A 82 -9.55 -2.09 -23.23
CA ASP A 82 -10.70 -2.88 -23.65
C ASP A 82 -10.30 -4.20 -24.31
N SER A 83 -9.30 -4.17 -25.21
CA SER A 83 -8.88 -5.36 -25.95
C SER A 83 -8.35 -6.48 -25.07
N GLN A 84 -7.74 -6.13 -23.93
CA GLN A 84 -7.24 -7.11 -22.97
C GLN A 84 -8.34 -7.63 -22.03
N TRP A 85 -9.45 -6.89 -21.91
CA TRP A 85 -10.55 -7.20 -21.02
C TRP A 85 -11.73 -7.91 -21.72
N THR A 86 -11.89 -7.82 -23.04
CA THR A 86 -13.02 -8.35 -23.81
C THR A 86 -13.41 -9.77 -23.39
N ASP A 87 -12.48 -10.72 -23.44
CA ASP A 87 -12.77 -12.12 -23.09
C ASP A 87 -12.94 -12.35 -21.58
N ARG A 88 -12.45 -11.41 -20.77
CA ARG A 88 -12.53 -11.53 -19.30
C ARG A 88 -13.88 -11.05 -18.80
N THR A 89 -14.40 -9.97 -19.35
CA THR A 89 -15.69 -9.39 -18.95
C THR A 89 -16.86 -10.34 -19.18
N THR A 90 -16.77 -11.21 -20.20
CA THR A 90 -17.79 -12.25 -20.44
C THR A 90 -17.98 -13.23 -19.29
N LYS A 91 -17.00 -13.32 -18.38
CA LYS A 91 -17.04 -14.23 -17.23
C LYS A 91 -17.87 -13.69 -16.06
N GLY A 92 -18.19 -12.41 -16.09
CA GLY A 92 -18.95 -11.73 -15.05
C GLY A 92 -18.13 -11.35 -13.80
N LEU A 93 -18.66 -10.40 -13.05
CA LEU A 93 -18.02 -9.81 -11.88
C LEU A 93 -17.69 -10.84 -10.80
N GLU A 94 -18.61 -11.76 -10.52
CA GLU A 94 -18.46 -12.79 -9.48
C GLU A 94 -17.20 -13.65 -9.70
N LEU A 95 -17.02 -14.19 -10.93
CA LEU A 95 -15.88 -15.03 -11.24
C LEU A 95 -14.57 -14.23 -11.27
N LEU A 96 -14.62 -12.99 -11.76
CA LEU A 96 -13.45 -12.10 -11.74
C LEU A 96 -13.03 -11.75 -10.30
N THR A 97 -13.97 -11.48 -9.43
CA THR A 97 -13.74 -11.24 -8.00
C THR A 97 -13.17 -12.49 -7.33
N SER A 98 -13.74 -13.65 -7.56
CA SER A 98 -13.24 -14.92 -7.03
C SER A 98 -11.79 -15.19 -7.46
N ASN A 99 -11.46 -14.94 -8.73
CA ASN A 99 -10.10 -15.06 -9.24
C ASN A 99 -9.13 -14.07 -8.57
N ALA A 100 -9.57 -12.84 -8.37
CA ALA A 100 -8.75 -11.82 -7.72
C ALA A 100 -8.54 -12.12 -6.23
N TYR A 101 -9.58 -12.61 -5.55
CA TYR A 101 -9.54 -12.94 -4.13
C TYR A 101 -8.66 -14.17 -3.83
N ASN A 102 -8.79 -15.22 -4.66
CA ASN A 102 -8.07 -16.48 -4.46
C ASN A 102 -6.72 -16.55 -5.19
N GLY A 103 -6.47 -15.63 -6.12
CA GLY A 103 -5.33 -15.68 -7.03
C GLY A 103 -5.67 -16.41 -8.33
N TYR A 104 -5.01 -15.99 -9.43
CA TYR A 104 -5.24 -16.58 -10.75
C TYR A 104 -3.97 -16.54 -11.60
N ASN A 105 -3.44 -17.68 -11.97
CA ASN A 105 -2.16 -17.81 -12.71
C ASN A 105 -1.01 -17.08 -11.96
N ALA A 106 -0.43 -16.05 -12.58
CA ALA A 106 0.62 -15.25 -11.98
C ALA A 106 0.11 -14.19 -10.98
N MET A 107 -1.19 -13.95 -10.93
CA MET A 107 -1.80 -13.02 -9.98
C MET A 107 -1.87 -13.66 -8.58
N PRO A 108 -1.25 -13.07 -7.57
CA PRO A 108 -1.35 -13.58 -6.20
C PRO A 108 -2.75 -13.34 -5.63
N ALA A 109 -3.12 -14.13 -4.62
CA ALA A 109 -4.37 -13.95 -3.90
C ALA A 109 -4.47 -12.53 -3.33
N LYS A 110 -5.63 -11.89 -3.50
CA LYS A 110 -5.92 -10.49 -3.10
C LYS A 110 -4.98 -9.44 -3.74
N GLY A 111 -4.21 -9.81 -4.77
CA GLY A 111 -3.16 -8.95 -5.31
C GLY A 111 -2.09 -8.68 -4.23
N MET A 112 -1.85 -7.39 -3.91
CA MET A 112 -0.96 -6.96 -2.83
C MET A 112 -1.73 -6.44 -1.60
N CYS A 113 -3.06 -6.57 -1.58
CA CYS A 113 -3.93 -6.09 -0.50
C CYS A 113 -4.29 -7.24 0.46
N MET A 114 -3.34 -7.67 1.29
CA MET A 114 -3.51 -8.85 2.15
C MET A 114 -4.61 -8.69 3.20
N ASP A 115 -4.90 -7.47 3.63
CA ASP A 115 -5.91 -7.11 4.62
C ASP A 115 -7.30 -6.81 4.02
N CYS A 116 -7.41 -6.79 2.68
CA CYS A 116 -8.68 -6.54 2.01
C CYS A 116 -9.68 -7.68 2.23
N SER A 117 -10.92 -7.29 2.49
CA SER A 117 -12.08 -8.18 2.47
C SER A 117 -12.45 -8.56 1.03
N GLU A 118 -13.26 -9.60 0.87
CA GLU A 118 -13.78 -10.00 -0.44
C GLU A 118 -14.60 -8.89 -1.09
N THR A 119 -15.44 -8.21 -0.33
CA THR A 119 -16.24 -7.07 -0.80
C THR A 119 -15.37 -5.89 -1.27
N GLU A 120 -14.25 -5.63 -0.61
CA GLU A 120 -13.31 -4.60 -1.05
C GLU A 120 -12.59 -4.98 -2.34
N ILE A 121 -12.23 -6.26 -2.50
CA ILE A 121 -11.68 -6.79 -3.77
C ILE A 121 -12.73 -6.69 -4.88
N GLU A 122 -13.98 -7.03 -4.63
CA GLU A 122 -15.08 -6.89 -5.59
C GLU A 122 -15.23 -5.44 -6.07
N ARG A 123 -15.24 -4.48 -5.15
CA ARG A 123 -15.29 -3.05 -5.51
C ARG A 123 -14.12 -2.64 -6.39
N SER A 124 -12.92 -3.17 -6.12
CA SER A 124 -11.75 -2.89 -6.93
C SER A 124 -11.84 -3.51 -8.33
N VAL A 125 -12.36 -4.73 -8.44
CA VAL A 125 -12.64 -5.35 -9.74
C VAL A 125 -13.69 -4.53 -10.49
N GLN A 126 -14.77 -4.11 -9.84
CA GLN A 126 -15.79 -3.25 -10.44
C GLN A 126 -15.19 -1.93 -10.93
N TYR A 127 -14.37 -1.25 -10.12
CA TYR A 127 -13.66 -0.03 -10.52
C TYR A 127 -12.84 -0.24 -11.80
N MET A 128 -12.18 -1.39 -11.93
CA MET A 128 -11.40 -1.71 -13.13
C MET A 128 -12.28 -1.98 -14.36
N LEU A 129 -13.45 -2.55 -14.16
CA LEU A 129 -14.44 -2.78 -15.24
C LEU A 129 -15.09 -1.46 -15.67
N ASP A 130 -15.39 -0.57 -14.74
CA ASP A 130 -15.99 0.74 -15.01
C ASP A 130 -15.02 1.67 -15.79
N ALA A 131 -13.72 1.40 -15.71
CA ALA A 131 -12.72 2.12 -16.49
C ALA A 131 -12.63 1.69 -17.96
N LEU A 132 -13.35 0.64 -18.34
CA LEU A 132 -13.44 0.22 -19.72
C LEU A 132 -14.45 1.11 -20.46
N THR A 133 -14.12 1.49 -21.69
CA THR A 133 -15.07 2.18 -22.54
C THR A 133 -16.21 1.22 -22.88
N VAL A 134 -17.41 1.57 -22.42
CA VAL A 134 -18.62 0.80 -22.79
C VAL A 134 -18.81 0.95 -24.28
N ILE A 135 -18.50 -0.10 -25.03
CA ILE A 135 -18.89 -0.16 -26.43
C ILE A 135 -20.40 -0.48 -26.40
N GLU A 136 -21.22 0.56 -26.47
CA GLU A 136 -22.65 0.45 -26.79
C GLU A 136 -22.86 -0.07 -28.20
#